data_b4cc83a71534c812f141b52b8b4b906c
#
_entry.id   b4cc83a71534c812f141b52b8b4b906c
#
_cell.length_a   1.000
_cell.length_b   1.000
_cell.length_c   1.000
_cell.angle_alpha   90.00
_cell.angle_beta   90.00
_cell.angle_gamma   90.00
#
_symmetry.space_group_name_H-M   'P 1'
#
loop_
_entity.id
_entity.type
_entity.pdbx_description
1 polymer ?
#
loop_
_entity_poly.entity_id
_entity_poly.type
_entity_poly.pdbx_seq_one_letter_code
_entity_poly.pdbx_strand_id
1 'polypeptide(L)'
;MIDAGMMDRFPKLEVILGQHVMVGEAGTVGYRSGAILSAGNSIQVQLFGKDAHGSYPQTSIDPVIMTAATAMRLQTIVSREVAPTETAVLTIGALQAATKENIIPDHAVLKLNVRTFNDGVKDHILSAIKRICNAESVASNASKEQEYTDLDSYPLTENDAIDTEKVAAAFHPVFGDKAHETGPASASEDFSIFGRSWKVPYVFWFVGGTDPKTYLDAIKNNELNSIPSNHSPKFAPVINPTLKTGLQAMMTAAAAFLN
;
A
#
# COMPACT_ATOMS: atom_id res chain seq x y z
N MET A 1 12.92 5.23 -13.20
CA MET A 1 13.02 4.74 -14.62
C MET A 1 12.18 5.61 -15.55
N ILE A 2 10.93 5.90 -15.25
CA ILE A 2 10.06 6.78 -16.08
C ILE A 2 10.72 8.16 -16.23
N ASP A 3 11.08 8.81 -15.12
CA ASP A 3 11.72 10.14 -15.11
C ASP A 3 13.10 10.17 -15.81
N ALA A 4 13.73 9.00 -15.97
CA ALA A 4 14.97 8.83 -16.72
C ALA A 4 14.75 8.64 -18.23
N GLY A 5 13.55 8.90 -18.73
CA GLY A 5 13.21 8.84 -20.16
C GLY A 5 13.02 7.43 -20.71
N MET A 6 12.58 6.49 -19.87
CA MET A 6 12.31 5.12 -20.32
C MET A 6 11.33 5.09 -21.50
N MET A 7 10.29 5.90 -21.46
CA MET A 7 9.25 5.91 -22.50
C MET A 7 9.74 6.42 -23.86
N ASP A 8 10.79 7.24 -23.87
CA ASP A 8 11.39 7.78 -25.11
C ASP A 8 12.46 6.85 -25.69
N ARG A 9 13.02 5.95 -24.85
CA ARG A 9 14.15 5.10 -25.19
C ARG A 9 13.76 3.69 -25.64
N PHE A 10 12.57 3.25 -25.31
CA PHE A 10 12.06 1.91 -25.62
C PHE A 10 10.75 2.00 -26.40
N PRO A 11 10.47 1.07 -27.30
CA PRO A 11 9.20 1.02 -28.02
C PRO A 11 8.05 0.82 -27.02
N LYS A 12 6.86 1.32 -27.38
CA LYS A 12 5.65 1.07 -26.60
C LYS A 12 5.37 -0.43 -26.56
N LEU A 13 5.18 -0.95 -25.34
CA LEU A 13 4.86 -2.34 -25.09
C LEU A 13 3.36 -2.61 -25.33
N GLU A 14 3.01 -3.85 -25.63
CA GLU A 14 1.61 -4.30 -25.77
C GLU A 14 1.05 -4.72 -24.40
N VAL A 15 1.89 -5.35 -23.56
CA VAL A 15 1.54 -5.78 -22.20
C VAL A 15 2.78 -5.71 -21.31
N ILE A 16 2.56 -5.57 -20.01
CA ILE A 16 3.62 -5.62 -19.01
C ILE A 16 3.30 -6.72 -18.00
N LEU A 17 4.27 -7.58 -17.75
CA LEU A 17 4.13 -8.74 -16.88
C LEU A 17 5.04 -8.61 -15.67
N GLY A 18 4.51 -8.93 -14.47
CA GLY A 18 5.28 -8.89 -13.23
C GLY A 18 4.87 -9.96 -12.24
N GLN A 19 5.79 -10.30 -11.33
CA GLN A 19 5.53 -11.28 -10.28
C GLN A 19 6.28 -10.93 -9.01
N HIS A 20 5.74 -11.36 -7.88
CA HIS A 20 6.39 -11.22 -6.59
C HIS A 20 6.30 -12.51 -5.76
N VAL A 21 7.38 -12.85 -5.06
CA VAL A 21 7.38 -13.97 -4.13
C VAL A 21 6.72 -13.54 -2.81
N MET A 22 5.69 -14.26 -2.39
CA MET A 22 4.93 -13.97 -1.19
C MET A 22 4.93 -15.15 -0.22
N VAL A 23 4.45 -14.90 1.00
CA VAL A 23 4.05 -15.99 1.90
C VAL A 23 2.91 -16.75 1.21
N GLY A 24 3.17 -17.99 0.88
CA GLY A 24 2.27 -18.90 0.17
C GLY A 24 2.97 -20.23 -0.03
N GLU A 25 2.24 -21.31 -0.31
CA GLU A 25 2.83 -22.62 -0.57
C GLU A 25 3.80 -22.56 -1.76
N ALA A 26 5.05 -22.93 -1.56
CA ALA A 26 6.04 -22.95 -2.62
C ALA A 26 5.63 -23.92 -3.75
N GLY A 27 5.71 -23.44 -4.97
CA GLY A 27 5.23 -24.17 -6.15
C GLY A 27 3.87 -23.71 -6.65
N THR A 28 3.20 -22.77 -5.96
CA THR A 28 1.92 -22.22 -6.38
C THR A 28 2.09 -20.86 -7.07
N VAL A 29 1.12 -20.51 -7.92
CA VAL A 29 0.99 -19.22 -8.59
C VAL A 29 -0.41 -18.67 -8.32
N GLY A 30 -0.47 -17.51 -7.66
CA GLY A 30 -1.73 -16.84 -7.34
C GLY A 30 -1.95 -15.63 -8.24
N TYR A 31 -3.02 -15.62 -9.03
CA TYR A 31 -3.39 -14.51 -9.92
C TYR A 31 -4.76 -13.93 -9.53
N ARG A 32 -5.06 -12.74 -10.02
CA ARG A 32 -6.35 -12.09 -9.81
C ARG A 32 -6.62 -11.07 -10.89
N SER A 33 -7.82 -11.05 -11.41
CA SER A 33 -8.34 -9.95 -12.26
C SER A 33 -8.72 -8.75 -11.39
N GLY A 34 -8.49 -7.54 -11.88
CA GLY A 34 -8.73 -6.31 -11.13
C GLY A 34 -7.68 -6.05 -10.05
N ALA A 35 -8.08 -5.38 -8.98
CA ALA A 35 -7.17 -4.94 -7.91
C ALA A 35 -6.49 -6.12 -7.21
N ILE A 36 -5.17 -6.28 -7.40
CA ILE A 36 -4.34 -7.32 -6.79
C ILE A 36 -3.48 -6.78 -5.64
N LEU A 37 -2.99 -5.54 -5.75
CA LEU A 37 -2.23 -4.86 -4.69
C LEU A 37 -2.83 -3.49 -4.41
N SER A 38 -2.83 -3.08 -3.14
CA SER A 38 -3.41 -1.80 -2.73
C SER A 38 -2.61 -0.60 -3.27
N ALA A 39 -3.30 0.53 -3.49
CA ALA A 39 -2.63 1.83 -3.48
C ALA A 39 -2.09 2.11 -2.08
N GLY A 40 -0.94 2.79 -1.99
CA GLY A 40 -0.32 3.18 -0.72
C GLY A 40 0.13 4.64 -0.78
N ASN A 41 -0.28 5.44 0.21
CA ASN A 41 0.16 6.83 0.31
C ASN A 41 0.62 7.12 1.74
N SER A 42 1.83 7.62 1.87
CA SER A 42 2.35 8.11 3.16
C SER A 42 2.48 9.62 3.12
N ILE A 43 1.90 10.28 4.12
CA ILE A 43 1.81 11.74 4.19
C ILE A 43 2.27 12.18 5.57
N GLN A 44 3.11 13.20 5.62
CA GLN A 44 3.39 13.95 6.82
C GLN A 44 2.54 15.22 6.85
N VAL A 45 1.90 15.48 7.99
CA VAL A 45 1.17 16.72 8.27
C VAL A 45 1.83 17.40 9.44
N GLN A 46 2.26 18.65 9.27
CA GLN A 46 2.77 19.48 10.33
C GLN A 46 1.73 20.53 10.70
N LEU A 47 1.32 20.53 11.96
CA LEU A 47 0.35 21.44 12.55
C LEU A 47 1.10 22.47 13.41
N PHE A 48 0.75 23.74 13.28
CA PHE A 48 1.46 24.83 13.92
C PHE A 48 0.68 25.48 15.04
N GLY A 49 1.34 25.58 16.17
CA GLY A 49 0.87 26.30 17.35
C GLY A 49 1.71 27.52 17.66
N LYS A 50 1.77 27.85 18.92
CA LYS A 50 2.62 28.89 19.50
C LYS A 50 3.17 28.40 20.81
N ASP A 51 4.49 28.39 20.92
CA ASP A 51 5.21 27.94 22.11
C ASP A 51 4.95 28.81 23.34
N ALA A 52 5.00 28.16 24.49
CA ALA A 52 4.98 28.84 25.78
C ALA A 52 5.47 27.91 26.91
N HIS A 53 5.76 28.51 28.06
CA HIS A 53 5.97 27.76 29.29
C HIS A 53 4.64 27.09 29.72
N GLY A 54 4.67 25.81 30.12
CA GLY A 54 3.47 25.04 30.46
C GLY A 54 2.60 25.64 31.60
N SER A 55 3.17 26.54 32.44
CA SER A 55 2.41 27.27 33.46
C SER A 55 1.68 28.54 32.95
N TYR A 56 1.87 28.89 31.68
CA TYR A 56 1.21 30.04 31.05
C TYR A 56 0.47 29.63 29.77
N PRO A 57 -0.44 28.61 29.84
CA PRO A 57 -1.10 28.05 28.65
C PRO A 57 -1.93 29.08 27.87
N GLN A 58 -2.45 30.11 28.52
CA GLN A 58 -3.23 31.19 27.90
C GLN A 58 -2.40 32.04 26.92
N THR A 59 -1.07 31.94 26.93
CA THR A 59 -0.19 32.66 25.98
C THR A 59 0.21 31.81 24.79
N SER A 60 -0.21 30.54 24.77
CA SER A 60 0.12 29.55 23.76
C SER A 60 -1.01 29.30 22.78
N ILE A 61 -0.68 28.55 21.73
CA ILE A 61 -1.61 27.75 20.92
C ILE A 61 -1.03 26.34 20.94
N ASP A 62 -1.71 25.41 21.61
CA ASP A 62 -1.15 24.10 21.90
C ASP A 62 -1.29 23.13 20.73
N PRO A 63 -0.22 22.82 19.98
CA PRO A 63 -0.29 21.91 18.84
C PRO A 63 -0.37 20.44 19.30
N VAL A 64 -0.07 20.10 20.56
CA VAL A 64 -0.22 18.73 21.09
C VAL A 64 -1.69 18.37 21.13
N ILE A 65 -2.52 19.25 21.74
CA ILE A 65 -3.97 19.05 21.83
C ILE A 65 -4.61 19.11 20.45
N MET A 66 -4.24 20.08 19.60
CA MET A 66 -4.70 20.17 18.20
C MET A 66 -4.43 18.88 17.45
N THR A 67 -3.22 18.34 17.54
CA THR A 67 -2.83 17.11 16.83
C THR A 67 -3.54 15.88 17.38
N ALA A 68 -3.75 15.80 18.69
CA ALA A 68 -4.52 14.72 19.31
C ALA A 68 -5.98 14.74 18.83
N ALA A 69 -6.63 15.91 18.80
CA ALA A 69 -7.99 16.09 18.27
C ALA A 69 -8.06 15.70 16.77
N THR A 70 -7.10 16.17 15.98
CA THR A 70 -6.95 15.79 14.57
C THR A 70 -6.86 14.28 14.42
N ALA A 71 -5.99 13.62 15.19
CA ALA A 71 -5.79 12.17 15.12
C ALA A 71 -7.09 11.40 15.41
N MET A 72 -7.84 11.80 16.42
CA MET A 72 -9.13 11.20 16.75
C MET A 72 -10.16 11.43 15.63
N ARG A 73 -10.22 12.65 15.10
CA ARG A 73 -11.15 12.99 14.01
C ARG A 73 -10.84 12.25 12.72
N LEU A 74 -9.59 12.08 12.36
CA LEU A 74 -9.17 11.36 11.16
C LEU A 74 -9.70 9.91 11.12
N GLN A 75 -9.90 9.25 12.29
CA GLN A 75 -10.48 7.90 12.34
C GLN A 75 -11.93 7.85 11.83
N THR A 76 -12.63 8.99 11.82
CA THR A 76 -14.00 9.05 11.31
C THR A 76 -14.07 8.93 9.78
N ILE A 77 -13.00 9.18 9.06
CA ILE A 77 -12.97 9.06 7.60
C ILE A 77 -13.33 7.62 7.19
N VAL A 78 -12.56 6.64 7.65
CA VAL A 78 -12.81 5.23 7.31
C VAL A 78 -14.13 4.74 7.92
N SER A 79 -14.42 5.13 9.16
CA SER A 79 -15.60 4.61 9.87
C SER A 79 -16.93 5.27 9.48
N ARG A 80 -16.93 6.44 8.81
CA ARG A 80 -18.16 7.23 8.55
C ARG A 80 -18.28 7.77 7.13
N GLU A 81 -17.19 7.83 6.37
CA GLU A 81 -17.17 8.45 5.04
C GLU A 81 -16.81 7.46 3.91
N VAL A 82 -16.28 6.28 4.25
CA VAL A 82 -16.02 5.19 3.31
C VAL A 82 -17.16 4.17 3.40
N ALA A 83 -17.66 3.72 2.25
CA ALA A 83 -18.71 2.70 2.21
C ALA A 83 -18.23 1.39 2.87
N PRO A 84 -19.07 0.69 3.64
CA PRO A 84 -18.68 -0.57 4.30
C PRO A 84 -18.24 -1.69 3.36
N THR A 85 -18.60 -1.59 2.08
CA THR A 85 -18.21 -2.53 1.02
C THR A 85 -16.82 -2.23 0.44
N GLU A 86 -16.26 -1.08 0.77
CA GLU A 86 -14.93 -0.66 0.30
C GLU A 86 -13.87 -0.97 1.36
N THR A 87 -12.72 -1.44 0.89
CA THR A 87 -11.59 -1.69 1.78
C THR A 87 -10.68 -0.47 1.83
N ALA A 88 -10.56 0.13 3.00
CA ALA A 88 -9.66 1.26 3.25
C ALA A 88 -9.03 1.19 4.63
N VAL A 89 -7.78 1.61 4.73
CA VAL A 89 -7.05 1.73 6.00
C VAL A 89 -6.42 3.11 6.08
N LEU A 90 -6.63 3.78 7.21
CA LEU A 90 -5.92 5.00 7.57
C LEU A 90 -5.18 4.76 8.88
N THR A 91 -3.87 4.66 8.80
CA THR A 91 -2.99 4.47 9.95
C THR A 91 -2.31 5.78 10.32
N ILE A 92 -2.29 6.10 11.61
CA ILE A 92 -1.45 7.16 12.17
C ILE A 92 -0.19 6.45 12.72
N GLY A 93 0.87 6.46 11.92
CA GLY A 93 2.12 5.77 12.25
C GLY A 93 3.00 6.52 13.24
N ALA A 94 2.86 7.85 13.31
CA ALA A 94 3.56 8.69 14.28
C ALA A 94 2.73 9.92 14.64
N LEU A 95 2.83 10.30 15.92
CA LEU A 95 2.41 11.60 16.45
C LEU A 95 3.60 12.10 17.27
N GLN A 96 4.19 13.21 16.86
CA GLN A 96 5.40 13.77 17.45
C GLN A 96 5.18 15.24 17.81
N ALA A 97 5.56 15.61 19.03
CA ALA A 97 5.47 16.98 19.52
C ALA A 97 6.70 17.30 20.40
N ALA A 98 6.58 18.14 21.40
CA ALA A 98 7.66 18.49 22.34
C ALA A 98 8.30 17.27 23.03
N THR A 99 9.47 17.50 23.59
CA THR A 99 10.23 16.50 24.37
C THR A 99 10.33 16.85 25.85
N LYS A 100 9.78 18.01 26.28
CA LYS A 100 9.81 18.49 27.65
C LYS A 100 8.38 18.65 28.19
N GLU A 101 8.16 18.15 29.40
CA GLU A 101 6.86 18.11 30.09
C GLU A 101 6.31 19.49 30.46
N ASN A 102 7.15 20.51 30.53
CA ASN A 102 6.79 21.86 30.94
C ASN A 102 6.88 22.91 29.82
N ILE A 103 6.97 22.47 28.56
CA ILE A 103 7.02 23.33 27.38
C ILE A 103 5.89 22.95 26.40
N ILE A 104 5.04 23.90 26.08
CA ILE A 104 4.13 23.78 24.94
C ILE A 104 4.93 24.11 23.68
N PRO A 105 4.98 23.23 22.67
CA PRO A 105 5.81 23.46 21.48
C PRO A 105 5.17 24.42 20.50
N ASP A 106 5.89 24.82 19.46
CA ASP A 106 5.40 25.64 18.36
C ASP A 106 4.79 24.83 17.21
N HIS A 107 5.02 23.53 17.16
CA HIS A 107 4.44 22.62 16.16
C HIS A 107 4.34 21.19 16.66
N ALA A 108 3.56 20.39 15.94
CA ALA A 108 3.49 18.93 16.07
C ALA A 108 3.35 18.28 14.69
N VAL A 109 3.73 17.01 14.59
CA VAL A 109 3.77 16.27 13.33
C VAL A 109 2.97 14.98 13.45
N LEU A 110 2.12 14.72 12.45
CA LEU A 110 1.49 13.43 12.17
C LEU A 110 2.13 12.79 10.95
N LYS A 111 2.38 11.47 11.00
CA LYS A 111 2.70 10.68 9.82
C LYS A 111 1.58 9.66 9.61
N LEU A 112 0.99 9.73 8.43
CA LEU A 112 -0.19 8.97 8.04
C LEU A 112 0.17 7.99 6.94
N ASN A 113 -0.43 6.80 6.95
CA ASN A 113 -0.40 5.87 5.83
C ASN A 113 -1.83 5.49 5.44
N VAL A 114 -2.14 5.62 4.17
CA VAL A 114 -3.44 5.29 3.57
C VAL A 114 -3.27 4.10 2.66
N ARG A 115 -4.15 3.10 2.76
CA ARG A 115 -4.23 1.94 1.87
C ARG A 115 -5.66 1.79 1.34
N THR A 116 -5.79 1.61 0.03
CA THR A 116 -7.10 1.44 -0.63
C THR A 116 -6.98 0.52 -1.84
N PHE A 117 -8.12 -0.06 -2.25
CA PHE A 117 -8.23 -0.85 -3.48
C PHE A 117 -9.09 -0.15 -4.54
N ASN A 118 -9.28 1.17 -4.42
CA ASN A 118 -10.06 1.98 -5.33
C ASN A 118 -9.47 3.41 -5.35
N ASP A 119 -9.15 3.93 -6.53
CA ASP A 119 -8.58 5.27 -6.68
C ASP A 119 -9.54 6.37 -6.22
N GLY A 120 -10.86 6.21 -6.45
CA GLY A 120 -11.86 7.18 -6.00
C GLY A 120 -11.95 7.25 -4.48
N VAL A 121 -11.89 6.10 -3.78
CA VAL A 121 -11.83 6.04 -2.31
C VAL A 121 -10.54 6.67 -1.79
N LYS A 122 -9.40 6.42 -2.43
CA LYS A 122 -8.13 7.06 -2.11
C LYS A 122 -8.23 8.58 -2.16
N ASP A 123 -8.71 9.12 -3.28
CA ASP A 123 -8.81 10.57 -3.49
C ASP A 123 -9.78 11.22 -2.49
N HIS A 124 -10.87 10.52 -2.16
CA HIS A 124 -11.79 10.94 -1.11
C HIS A 124 -11.10 11.02 0.25
N ILE A 125 -10.37 9.98 0.65
CA ILE A 125 -9.65 9.96 1.95
C ILE A 125 -8.59 11.06 2.00
N LEU A 126 -7.80 11.26 0.95
CA LEU A 126 -6.78 12.31 0.91
C LEU A 126 -7.40 13.72 1.02
N SER A 127 -8.54 13.94 0.38
CA SER A 127 -9.31 15.18 0.48
C SER A 127 -9.89 15.38 1.88
N ALA A 128 -10.41 14.32 2.49
CA ALA A 128 -10.97 14.36 3.84
C ALA A 128 -9.89 14.62 4.90
N ILE A 129 -8.67 14.07 4.75
CA ILE A 129 -7.51 14.37 5.60
C ILE A 129 -7.24 15.89 5.59
N LYS A 130 -7.13 16.49 4.41
CA LYS A 130 -6.89 17.94 4.28
C LYS A 130 -8.01 18.75 4.92
N ARG A 131 -9.26 18.40 4.66
CA ARG A 131 -10.43 19.07 5.23
C ARG A 131 -10.42 19.03 6.76
N ILE A 132 -10.15 17.86 7.36
CA ILE A 132 -10.12 17.68 8.81
C ILE A 132 -8.97 18.45 9.43
N CYS A 133 -7.76 18.34 8.89
CA CYS A 133 -6.60 19.08 9.39
C CYS A 133 -6.83 20.60 9.34
N ASN A 134 -7.42 21.10 8.24
CA ASN A 134 -7.79 22.52 8.13
C ASN A 134 -8.81 22.93 9.21
N ALA A 135 -9.86 22.14 9.42
CA ALA A 135 -10.90 22.42 10.39
C ALA A 135 -10.36 22.45 11.84
N GLU A 136 -9.51 21.50 12.20
CA GLU A 136 -8.90 21.43 13.54
C GLU A 136 -7.88 22.57 13.75
N SER A 137 -7.13 22.97 12.71
CA SER A 137 -6.24 24.14 12.75
C SER A 137 -7.01 25.43 13.02
N VAL A 138 -8.15 25.62 12.32
CA VAL A 138 -9.04 26.78 12.55
C VAL A 138 -9.65 26.72 13.94
N ALA A 139 -10.19 25.58 14.37
CA ALA A 139 -10.79 25.39 15.69
C ALA A 139 -9.82 25.66 16.84
N SER A 140 -8.53 25.37 16.64
CA SER A 140 -7.46 25.59 17.59
C SER A 140 -6.82 26.98 17.50
N ASN A 141 -7.28 27.85 16.61
CA ASN A 141 -6.66 29.16 16.32
C ASN A 141 -5.17 29.04 15.95
N ALA A 142 -4.83 28.08 15.08
CA ALA A 142 -3.46 27.81 14.68
C ALA A 142 -2.73 29.06 14.20
N SER A 143 -1.42 29.15 14.47
CA SER A 143 -0.60 30.33 14.15
C SER A 143 -0.38 30.53 12.64
N LYS A 144 -0.44 29.44 11.87
CA LYS A 144 -0.41 29.42 10.40
C LYS A 144 -1.06 28.14 9.86
N GLU A 145 -1.28 28.10 8.55
CA GLU A 145 -1.77 26.90 7.85
C GLU A 145 -0.82 25.71 8.04
N GLN A 146 -1.39 24.52 8.09
CA GLN A 146 -0.64 23.28 8.18
C GLN A 146 0.11 22.97 6.87
N GLU A 147 1.24 22.29 6.99
CA GLU A 147 2.06 21.88 5.86
C GLU A 147 1.89 20.36 5.61
N TYR A 148 1.82 19.99 4.32
CA TYR A 148 1.73 18.61 3.87
C TYR A 148 2.99 18.24 3.10
N THR A 149 3.55 17.07 3.42
CA THR A 149 4.68 16.48 2.70
C THR A 149 4.32 15.07 2.30
N ASP A 150 4.28 14.79 1.00
CA ASP A 150 4.16 13.44 0.50
C ASP A 150 5.48 12.70 0.74
N LEU A 151 5.44 11.58 1.46
CA LEU A 151 6.61 10.79 1.79
C LEU A 151 6.84 9.69 0.75
N ASP A 152 5.77 8.96 0.42
CA ASP A 152 5.73 7.98 -0.66
C ASP A 152 4.31 7.86 -1.24
N SER A 153 4.24 7.39 -2.50
CA SER A 153 2.97 7.14 -3.18
C SER A 153 3.15 6.00 -4.18
N TYR A 154 2.38 4.95 -3.96
CA TYR A 154 2.28 3.78 -4.84
C TYR A 154 0.89 3.69 -5.41
N PRO A 155 0.72 3.64 -6.74
CA PRO A 155 -0.59 3.49 -7.34
C PRO A 155 -1.20 2.11 -7.08
N LEU A 156 -2.52 2.02 -7.21
CA LEU A 156 -3.22 0.75 -7.23
C LEU A 156 -2.64 -0.15 -8.33
N THR A 157 -2.32 -1.40 -8.03
CA THR A 157 -2.01 -2.41 -9.04
C THR A 157 -3.29 -3.16 -9.38
N GLU A 158 -3.85 -2.81 -10.53
CA GLU A 158 -5.11 -3.34 -11.04
C GLU A 158 -4.86 -4.07 -12.35
N ASN A 159 -4.90 -5.38 -12.32
CA ASN A 159 -4.66 -6.23 -13.49
C ASN A 159 -5.77 -6.07 -14.52
N ASP A 160 -5.39 -6.01 -15.79
CA ASP A 160 -6.34 -6.08 -16.90
C ASP A 160 -7.09 -7.41 -16.89
N ALA A 161 -8.41 -7.37 -17.06
CA ALA A 161 -9.25 -8.56 -16.93
C ALA A 161 -8.99 -9.58 -18.07
N ILE A 162 -8.90 -9.09 -19.31
CA ILE A 162 -8.73 -9.94 -20.49
C ILE A 162 -7.36 -10.60 -20.50
N ASP A 163 -6.30 -9.80 -20.21
CA ASP A 163 -4.94 -10.31 -20.19
C ASP A 163 -4.68 -11.21 -18.97
N THR A 164 -5.37 -10.97 -17.86
CA THR A 164 -5.32 -11.89 -16.70
C THR A 164 -5.94 -13.25 -17.03
N GLU A 165 -7.08 -13.29 -17.71
CA GLU A 165 -7.68 -14.55 -18.18
C GLU A 165 -6.76 -15.29 -19.15
N LYS A 166 -6.09 -14.57 -20.06
CA LYS A 166 -5.12 -15.13 -20.98
C LYS A 166 -3.92 -15.76 -20.26
N VAL A 167 -3.37 -15.07 -19.26
CA VAL A 167 -2.30 -15.58 -18.41
C VAL A 167 -2.75 -16.80 -17.59
N ALA A 168 -3.93 -16.74 -16.98
CA ALA A 168 -4.52 -17.83 -16.24
C ALA A 168 -4.71 -19.09 -17.10
N ALA A 169 -5.26 -18.93 -18.30
CA ALA A 169 -5.42 -20.03 -19.27
C ALA A 169 -4.09 -20.67 -19.65
N ALA A 170 -3.01 -19.89 -19.73
CA ALA A 170 -1.67 -20.40 -19.98
C ALA A 170 -1.05 -21.10 -18.75
N PHE A 171 -1.40 -20.68 -17.53
CA PHE A 171 -0.88 -21.29 -16.30
C PHE A 171 -1.51 -22.67 -16.00
N HIS A 172 -2.80 -22.85 -16.24
CA HIS A 172 -3.50 -24.09 -15.89
C HIS A 172 -2.89 -25.37 -16.48
N PRO A 173 -2.49 -25.43 -17.76
CA PRO A 173 -1.83 -26.61 -18.32
C PRO A 173 -0.47 -26.93 -17.69
N VAL A 174 0.22 -25.92 -17.13
CA VAL A 174 1.58 -26.04 -16.59
C VAL A 174 1.56 -26.37 -15.09
N PHE A 175 0.66 -25.73 -14.34
CA PHE A 175 0.64 -25.77 -12.88
C PHE A 175 -0.56 -26.56 -12.31
N GLY A 176 -1.59 -26.82 -13.12
CA GLY A 176 -2.82 -27.48 -12.64
C GLY A 176 -3.46 -26.67 -11.51
N ASP A 177 -3.87 -27.36 -10.44
CA ASP A 177 -4.49 -26.75 -9.25
C ASP A 177 -3.54 -25.82 -8.46
N LYS A 178 -2.25 -25.82 -8.78
CA LYS A 178 -1.28 -24.88 -8.19
C LYS A 178 -1.34 -23.48 -8.79
N ALA A 179 -2.04 -23.30 -9.91
CA ALA A 179 -2.44 -21.99 -10.42
C ALA A 179 -3.87 -21.68 -9.98
N HIS A 180 -4.07 -20.66 -9.16
CA HIS A 180 -5.37 -20.39 -8.56
C HIS A 180 -5.64 -18.88 -8.44
N GLU A 181 -6.92 -18.52 -8.40
CA GLU A 181 -7.29 -17.16 -8.01
C GLU A 181 -6.91 -16.89 -6.55
N THR A 182 -6.41 -15.68 -6.29
CA THR A 182 -6.04 -15.23 -4.94
C THR A 182 -6.85 -13.99 -4.52
N GLY A 183 -6.92 -13.75 -3.23
CA GLY A 183 -7.41 -12.48 -2.69
C GLY A 183 -6.44 -11.33 -3.00
N PRO A 184 -6.90 -10.07 -2.91
CA PRO A 184 -6.02 -8.92 -3.02
C PRO A 184 -5.09 -8.84 -1.80
N ALA A 185 -3.85 -8.38 -2.01
CA ALA A 185 -2.90 -8.14 -0.95
C ALA A 185 -2.82 -6.65 -0.59
N SER A 186 -2.73 -6.34 0.71
CA SER A 186 -2.62 -4.96 1.21
C SER A 186 -1.21 -4.35 1.03
N ALA A 187 -0.28 -5.06 0.43
CA ALA A 187 1.00 -4.54 -0.03
C ALA A 187 0.82 -3.54 -1.18
N SER A 188 1.83 -2.74 -1.45
CA SER A 188 1.87 -1.80 -2.58
C SER A 188 3.17 -1.95 -3.33
N GLU A 189 3.12 -1.72 -4.63
CA GLU A 189 4.24 -1.83 -5.57
C GLU A 189 4.26 -0.67 -6.57
N ASP A 190 5.42 -0.35 -7.11
CA ASP A 190 5.58 0.63 -8.18
C ASP A 190 5.41 0.03 -9.59
N PHE A 191 5.23 -1.27 -9.70
CA PHE A 191 5.09 -2.01 -10.96
C PHE A 191 4.04 -1.42 -11.90
N SER A 192 2.86 -1.08 -11.36
CA SER A 192 1.75 -0.56 -12.17
C SER A 192 2.02 0.81 -12.81
N ILE A 193 3.04 1.55 -12.33
CA ILE A 193 3.46 2.83 -12.89
C ILE A 193 3.83 2.69 -14.37
N PHE A 194 4.48 1.61 -14.76
CA PHE A 194 4.88 1.36 -16.15
C PHE A 194 3.67 1.26 -17.08
N GLY A 195 2.70 0.41 -16.73
CA GLY A 195 1.49 0.23 -17.52
C GLY A 195 0.62 1.49 -17.56
N ARG A 196 0.46 2.16 -16.43
CA ARG A 196 -0.27 3.43 -16.33
C ARG A 196 0.37 4.53 -17.18
N SER A 197 1.71 4.66 -17.19
CA SER A 197 2.44 5.67 -17.95
C SER A 197 2.33 5.45 -19.45
N TRP A 198 2.48 4.22 -19.93
CA TRP A 198 2.32 3.87 -21.34
C TRP A 198 0.86 3.70 -21.78
N LYS A 199 -0.09 3.65 -20.82
CA LYS A 199 -1.50 3.32 -21.08
C LYS A 199 -1.61 1.99 -21.83
N VAL A 200 -0.98 0.96 -21.27
CA VAL A 200 -1.02 -0.42 -21.75
C VAL A 200 -1.45 -1.34 -20.62
N PRO A 201 -2.11 -2.46 -20.95
CA PRO A 201 -2.50 -3.45 -19.96
C PRO A 201 -1.28 -4.04 -19.26
N TYR A 202 -1.50 -4.52 -18.04
CA TYR A 202 -0.49 -5.24 -17.28
C TYR A 202 -1.13 -6.32 -16.43
N VAL A 203 -0.34 -7.37 -16.16
CA VAL A 203 -0.72 -8.48 -15.30
C VAL A 203 0.38 -8.75 -14.28
N PHE A 204 0.00 -8.73 -13.03
CA PHE A 204 0.86 -9.05 -11.89
C PHE A 204 0.32 -10.28 -11.17
N TRP A 205 1.20 -11.17 -10.71
CA TRP A 205 0.81 -12.36 -9.95
C TRP A 205 1.79 -12.66 -8.82
N PHE A 206 1.39 -13.54 -7.92
CA PHE A 206 2.19 -13.98 -6.79
C PHE A 206 2.76 -15.38 -7.03
N VAL A 207 3.96 -15.61 -6.48
CA VAL A 207 4.59 -16.93 -6.43
C VAL A 207 4.75 -17.30 -4.96
N GLY A 208 4.26 -18.46 -4.54
CA GLY A 208 4.43 -18.96 -3.18
C GLY A 208 5.88 -19.28 -2.88
N GLY A 209 6.38 -18.81 -1.73
CA GLY A 209 7.78 -18.96 -1.32
C GLY A 209 7.99 -19.79 -0.06
N THR A 210 6.93 -20.14 0.68
CA THR A 210 7.02 -20.85 1.96
C THR A 210 7.09 -22.36 1.73
N ASP A 211 7.93 -23.05 2.47
CA ASP A 211 7.99 -24.52 2.45
C ASP A 211 6.57 -25.12 2.55
N PRO A 212 6.18 -26.05 1.66
CA PRO A 212 4.81 -26.55 1.62
C PRO A 212 4.31 -27.13 2.93
N LYS A 213 5.16 -27.90 3.64
CA LYS A 213 4.79 -28.48 4.92
C LYS A 213 4.56 -27.39 5.97
N THR A 214 5.47 -26.43 6.06
CA THR A 214 5.36 -25.29 6.98
C THR A 214 4.09 -24.49 6.72
N TYR A 215 3.78 -24.24 5.45
CA TYR A 215 2.59 -23.46 5.06
C TYR A 215 1.29 -24.21 5.40
N LEU A 216 1.19 -25.49 5.04
CA LEU A 216 0.01 -26.31 5.30
C LEU A 216 -0.21 -26.56 6.81
N ASP A 217 0.86 -26.78 7.57
CA ASP A 217 0.79 -26.90 9.03
C ASP A 217 0.28 -25.59 9.66
N ALA A 218 0.76 -24.43 9.19
CA ALA A 218 0.30 -23.12 9.67
C ALA A 218 -1.18 -22.86 9.35
N ILE A 219 -1.66 -23.26 8.17
CA ILE A 219 -3.10 -23.21 7.84
C ILE A 219 -3.90 -24.08 8.81
N LYS A 220 -3.49 -25.32 8.97
CA LYS A 220 -4.20 -26.30 9.83
C LYS A 220 -4.32 -25.82 11.28
N ASN A 221 -3.29 -25.14 11.77
CA ASN A 221 -3.22 -24.64 13.14
C ASN A 221 -3.78 -23.21 13.30
N ASN A 222 -4.23 -22.57 12.21
CA ASN A 222 -4.62 -21.15 12.19
C ASN A 222 -3.49 -20.21 12.64
N GLU A 223 -2.27 -20.50 12.20
CA GLU A 223 -1.02 -19.82 12.58
C GLU A 223 -0.30 -19.16 11.38
N LEU A 224 -1.00 -18.83 10.29
CA LEU A 224 -0.40 -18.19 9.12
C LEU A 224 0.39 -16.91 9.47
N ASN A 225 -0.08 -16.15 10.46
CA ASN A 225 0.59 -14.94 10.93
C ASN A 225 1.92 -15.22 11.65
N SER A 226 2.24 -16.47 11.99
CA SER A 226 3.53 -16.86 12.58
C SER A 226 4.64 -17.00 11.52
N ILE A 227 4.26 -17.17 10.24
CA ILE A 227 5.22 -17.25 9.14
C ILE A 227 5.82 -15.86 8.90
N PRO A 228 7.16 -15.72 8.89
CA PRO A 228 7.78 -14.44 8.61
C PRO A 228 7.34 -13.91 7.24
N SER A 229 6.77 -12.69 7.23
CA SER A 229 6.32 -12.03 6.01
C SER A 229 7.47 -11.34 5.27
N ASN A 230 7.21 -10.89 4.05
CA ASN A 230 8.08 -10.00 3.29
C ASN A 230 8.55 -8.83 4.16
N HIS A 231 9.79 -8.37 3.99
CA HIS A 231 10.50 -7.39 4.81
C HIS A 231 10.90 -7.85 6.22
N SER A 232 10.51 -9.06 6.66
CA SER A 232 11.09 -9.65 7.87
C SER A 232 12.53 -10.10 7.60
N PRO A 233 13.49 -9.88 8.52
CA PRO A 233 14.83 -10.44 8.35
C PRO A 233 14.87 -11.99 8.41
N LYS A 234 13.75 -12.62 8.76
CA LYS A 234 13.56 -14.07 8.77
C LYS A 234 12.77 -14.58 7.55
N PHE A 235 12.34 -13.71 6.64
CA PHE A 235 11.68 -14.14 5.41
C PHE A 235 12.71 -14.81 4.50
N ALA A 236 12.57 -16.12 4.32
CA ALA A 236 13.50 -16.95 3.57
C ALA A 236 12.72 -17.91 2.65
N PRO A 237 12.37 -17.47 1.43
CA PRO A 237 11.73 -18.35 0.46
C PRO A 237 12.60 -19.57 0.17
N VAL A 238 11.97 -20.75 0.10
CA VAL A 238 12.68 -21.96 -0.26
C VAL A 238 13.08 -21.92 -1.73
N ILE A 239 14.34 -22.27 -2.04
CA ILE A 239 14.86 -22.20 -3.41
C ILE A 239 14.05 -23.10 -4.35
N ASN A 240 13.84 -24.35 -3.97
CA ASN A 240 13.00 -25.29 -4.70
C ASN A 240 11.69 -25.54 -3.94
N PRO A 241 10.53 -25.44 -4.63
CA PRO A 241 10.33 -25.21 -6.06
C PRO A 241 10.19 -23.74 -6.46
N THR A 242 10.30 -22.76 -5.55
CA THR A 242 9.96 -21.34 -5.77
C THR A 242 10.65 -20.73 -7.00
N LEU A 243 11.98 -20.89 -7.11
CA LEU A 243 12.73 -20.32 -8.23
C LEU A 243 12.29 -20.89 -9.58
N LYS A 244 12.13 -22.23 -9.64
CA LYS A 244 11.64 -22.92 -10.84
C LYS A 244 10.23 -22.48 -11.20
N THR A 245 9.34 -22.38 -10.22
CA THR A 245 7.95 -21.93 -10.41
C THR A 245 7.89 -20.51 -10.96
N GLY A 246 8.63 -19.56 -10.37
CA GLY A 246 8.67 -18.19 -10.85
C GLY A 246 9.22 -18.07 -12.27
N LEU A 247 10.28 -18.81 -12.60
CA LEU A 247 10.81 -18.82 -13.96
C LEU A 247 9.81 -19.41 -14.97
N GLN A 248 9.21 -20.54 -14.64
CA GLN A 248 8.19 -21.16 -15.50
C GLN A 248 6.96 -20.26 -15.67
N ALA A 249 6.47 -19.61 -14.60
CA ALA A 249 5.33 -18.72 -14.66
C ALA A 249 5.62 -17.53 -15.59
N MET A 250 6.78 -16.88 -15.45
CA MET A 250 7.14 -15.76 -16.31
C MET A 250 7.27 -16.18 -17.78
N MET A 251 7.94 -17.30 -18.06
CA MET A 251 8.09 -17.82 -19.42
C MET A 251 6.74 -18.20 -20.04
N THR A 252 5.87 -18.86 -19.28
CA THR A 252 4.54 -19.28 -19.73
C THR A 252 3.65 -18.07 -20.02
N ALA A 253 3.63 -17.08 -19.12
CA ALA A 253 2.89 -15.84 -19.34
C ALA A 253 3.39 -15.08 -20.56
N ALA A 254 4.71 -14.90 -20.71
CA ALA A 254 5.29 -14.22 -21.87
C ALA A 254 4.96 -14.95 -23.18
N ALA A 255 5.06 -16.27 -23.21
CA ALA A 255 4.75 -17.07 -24.41
C ALA A 255 3.30 -16.90 -24.86
N ALA A 256 2.36 -16.65 -23.94
CA ALA A 256 0.96 -16.42 -24.28
C ALA A 256 0.76 -15.14 -25.14
N PHE A 257 1.67 -14.18 -25.11
CA PHE A 257 1.59 -12.92 -25.89
C PHE A 257 2.50 -12.89 -27.11
N LEU A 258 3.33 -13.91 -27.33
CA LEU A 258 4.27 -13.96 -28.45
C LEU A 258 3.75 -14.78 -29.68
N ASN A 259 2.48 -15.17 -29.66
CA ASN A 259 1.87 -15.96 -30.75
C ASN A 259 1.01 -15.10 -31.66
#